data_1f8554946b09a23880b3f8be539d81d4
#
_entry.id   1f8554946b09a23880b3f8be539d81d4
#
_cell.length_a   1.000
_cell.length_b   1.000
_cell.length_c   1.000
_cell.angle_alpha   90.00
_cell.angle_beta   90.00
_cell.angle_gamma   90.00
#
_symmetry.space_group_name_H-M   'P 1'
#
loop_
_entity.id
_entity.type
_entity.pdbx_description
1 polymer ?
#
loop_
_entity_poly.entity_id
_entity_poly.type
_entity_poly.pdbx_seq_one_letter_code
_entity_poly.pdbx_strand_id
1 'polypeptide(L)'
;MLRHVMDSYDPAGKKHYAGNGQAAGDEDGREEFLKDVCIPIGEASFPAPFASGLEYSSPVRGTWNIVHTGMLIPEAHEIFICGAGCLRGVVLTAAEMGTQERFSTVAVREHNLLDGDMEELVIDGVTDIINKLKKRPPAVLVYTSCMHHFAGCDLDMIYARLRERFPDIDFTDCYMNPIMRKSGLTPDQLMRSRLYTLLKERDIRPDEAAIIGNDLPTDEDSDLMLLLKENGFKIHEITSCRTYEEYQEMAGSRFYISYYPSAKAGGDMLSQRLGGTHFYLPFSFSYDEIEDGLRRLSDVLGVPAPDFSGKRQACEEALEETLSLIGQTPVAIDYTFCPRPLSLARLLLDAGFNVERVYTDGLTGEEKEDFDYLQAHFPQLLLMPTVHPKMRFLAAKEPSDYLAVGQKAAYFTGTDHFVNIVEGGGMIGYEAVLRTLSLMREAYLEKKDMRTLVQIKGWGCESCV
;
A
#
# COMPACT_ATOMS: atom_id res chain seq x y z
N MET A 1 1.23 32.65 5.52
CA MET A 1 0.57 32.10 6.72
C MET A 1 1.41 30.98 7.36
N LEU A 2 2.12 30.14 6.62
CA LEU A 2 2.99 29.07 7.15
C LEU A 2 4.28 29.57 7.85
N ARG A 3 4.81 30.72 7.49
CA ARG A 3 6.05 31.27 8.13
C ARG A 3 5.86 31.76 9.56
N HIS A 4 4.64 32.12 9.98
CA HIS A 4 4.40 32.65 11.34
C HIS A 4 4.19 31.55 12.41
N VAL A 5 4.01 30.29 12.00
CA VAL A 5 3.85 29.18 12.94
C VAL A 5 5.23 28.58 13.32
N MET A 6 6.24 28.75 12.46
CA MET A 6 7.57 28.19 12.70
C MET A 6 8.43 28.97 13.73
N ASP A 7 8.10 30.22 14.00
CA ASP A 7 8.88 31.07 14.91
C ASP A 7 8.56 30.87 16.41
N SER A 8 7.62 29.97 16.76
CA SER A 8 7.20 29.74 18.14
C SER A 8 7.55 28.36 18.71
N TYR A 9 8.36 27.56 17.98
CA TYR A 9 8.76 26.23 18.43
C TYR A 9 10.04 26.29 19.26
N ASP A 10 9.91 25.96 20.57
CA ASP A 10 11.03 25.71 21.46
C ASP A 10 11.30 24.21 21.55
N PRO A 11 12.38 23.69 20.93
CA PRO A 11 12.70 22.26 20.96
C PRO A 11 13.09 21.74 22.36
N ALA A 12 13.29 22.62 23.33
CA ALA A 12 13.56 22.27 24.73
C ALA A 12 12.31 22.30 25.63
N GLY A 13 11.19 22.83 25.12
CA GLY A 13 9.94 22.98 25.87
C GLY A 13 9.10 21.72 25.91
N LYS A 14 9.45 20.76 26.76
CA LYS A 14 8.56 19.64 27.14
C LYS A 14 7.30 20.15 27.79
N LYS A 15 6.29 20.57 27.05
CA LYS A 15 4.93 20.69 27.57
C LYS A 15 4.32 19.29 27.62
N HIS A 16 4.40 18.69 28.78
CA HIS A 16 3.59 17.52 29.11
C HIS A 16 2.11 17.89 29.07
N TYR A 17 1.40 17.46 28.04
CA TYR A 17 -0.04 17.32 28.15
C TYR A 17 -0.30 16.13 29.08
N ALA A 18 -0.52 16.44 30.35
CA ALA A 18 -1.08 15.49 31.30
C ALA A 18 -2.56 15.29 30.96
N GLY A 19 -2.85 14.46 29.95
CA GLY A 19 -4.13 13.77 29.88
C GLY A 19 -4.13 12.75 31.01
N ASN A 20 -5.16 12.73 31.85
CA ASN A 20 -5.40 11.73 32.90
C ASN A 20 -5.65 10.34 32.30
N GLY A 21 -4.64 9.76 31.67
CA GLY A 21 -4.53 8.35 31.36
C GLY A 21 -3.28 7.87 32.11
N GLN A 22 -3.44 7.05 33.12
CA GLN A 22 -2.34 6.35 33.75
C GLN A 22 -1.57 5.64 32.63
N ALA A 23 -0.38 6.16 32.32
CA ALA A 23 0.57 5.46 31.50
C ALA A 23 0.88 4.15 32.26
N ALA A 24 0.77 3.01 31.57
CA ALA A 24 1.32 1.74 32.04
C ALA A 24 2.83 1.98 32.34
N GLY A 25 3.17 2.14 33.60
CA GLY A 25 4.45 2.68 34.06
C GLY A 25 5.45 1.62 34.49
N ASP A 26 5.18 0.33 34.21
CA ASP A 26 6.07 -0.78 34.49
C ASP A 26 5.86 -1.90 33.44
N GLU A 27 6.79 -2.79 33.32
CA GLU A 27 6.74 -3.92 32.38
C GLU A 27 5.50 -4.79 32.60
N ASP A 28 5.09 -5.02 33.86
CA ASP A 28 3.91 -5.79 34.22
C ASP A 28 2.62 -5.15 33.69
N GLY A 29 2.46 -3.86 33.80
CA GLY A 29 1.30 -3.12 33.27
C GLY A 29 1.26 -3.08 31.74
N ARG A 30 2.41 -3.15 31.07
CA ARG A 30 2.49 -3.23 29.61
C ARG A 30 2.10 -4.61 29.09
N GLU A 31 2.53 -5.68 29.77
CA GLU A 31 2.13 -7.05 29.42
C GLU A 31 0.63 -7.29 29.63
N GLU A 32 0.05 -6.81 30.72
CA GLU A 32 -1.38 -6.92 30.98
C GLU A 32 -2.19 -6.15 29.93
N PHE A 33 -1.70 -4.98 29.53
CA PHE A 33 -2.32 -4.18 28.45
C PHE A 33 -2.25 -4.87 27.10
N LEU A 34 -1.16 -5.53 26.77
CA LEU A 34 -0.98 -6.28 25.52
C LEU A 34 -1.92 -7.49 25.45
N LYS A 35 -2.17 -8.19 26.55
CA LYS A 35 -3.10 -9.33 26.63
C LYS A 35 -4.52 -8.98 26.17
N ASP A 36 -4.92 -7.73 26.34
CA ASP A 36 -6.24 -7.26 25.90
C ASP A 36 -6.31 -6.88 24.40
N VAL A 37 -5.18 -6.78 23.72
CA VAL A 37 -5.09 -6.24 22.37
C VAL A 37 -4.54 -7.23 21.37
N CYS A 38 -3.51 -8.00 21.73
CA CYS A 38 -2.92 -9.02 20.89
C CYS A 38 -3.66 -10.37 21.06
N ILE A 39 -3.64 -11.16 20.01
CA ILE A 39 -4.26 -12.50 19.99
C ILE A 39 -3.20 -13.51 19.55
N PRO A 40 -2.93 -14.58 20.32
CA PRO A 40 -2.18 -15.71 19.81
C PRO A 40 -2.88 -16.30 18.58
N ILE A 41 -2.13 -16.63 17.53
CA ILE A 41 -2.75 -17.13 16.28
C ILE A 41 -3.55 -18.42 16.55
N GLY A 42 -3.16 -19.22 17.56
CA GLY A 42 -3.91 -20.40 17.99
C GLY A 42 -5.34 -20.12 18.46
N GLU A 43 -5.63 -18.89 18.88
CA GLU A 43 -6.95 -18.43 19.36
C GLU A 43 -7.64 -17.50 18.37
N ALA A 44 -6.96 -17.11 17.29
CA ALA A 44 -7.46 -16.14 16.32
C ALA A 44 -8.47 -16.74 15.36
N SER A 45 -9.37 -15.91 14.86
CA SER A 45 -10.33 -16.27 13.81
C SER A 45 -9.91 -15.68 12.46
N PHE A 46 -10.04 -16.50 11.41
CA PHE A 46 -9.81 -16.07 10.04
C PHE A 46 -11.12 -15.61 9.37
N PRO A 47 -11.14 -14.57 8.55
CA PRO A 47 -10.04 -13.66 8.15
C PRO A 47 -9.91 -12.42 9.06
N ALA A 48 -10.73 -12.30 10.10
CA ALA A 48 -10.80 -11.14 10.97
C ALA A 48 -10.39 -11.53 12.41
N PRO A 49 -9.09 -11.47 12.73
CA PRO A 49 -8.60 -11.85 14.06
C PRO A 49 -9.07 -10.88 15.16
N PHE A 50 -9.38 -9.63 14.81
CA PHE A 50 -9.73 -8.59 15.76
C PHE A 50 -11.18 -8.14 15.61
N ALA A 51 -11.82 -7.76 16.72
CA ALA A 51 -13.13 -7.15 16.72
C ALA A 51 -13.10 -5.78 16.02
N SER A 52 -14.09 -5.52 15.16
CA SER A 52 -14.24 -4.22 14.53
C SER A 52 -14.75 -3.18 15.54
N GLY A 53 -14.26 -1.94 15.44
CA GLY A 53 -14.68 -0.85 16.35
C GLY A 53 -14.18 0.51 15.88
N LEU A 54 -13.92 1.39 16.83
CA LEU A 54 -13.22 2.64 16.56
C LEU A 54 -11.77 2.34 16.14
N GLU A 55 -11.27 3.10 15.19
CA GLU A 55 -9.91 2.92 14.67
C GLU A 55 -9.00 4.06 15.11
N TYR A 56 -7.78 3.71 15.47
CA TYR A 56 -6.67 4.61 15.69
C TYR A 56 -5.87 4.76 14.40
N SER A 57 -5.60 5.98 13.99
CA SER A 57 -4.67 6.24 12.90
C SER A 57 -3.30 6.54 13.49
N SER A 58 -2.38 5.58 13.42
CA SER A 58 -1.02 5.78 13.90
C SER A 58 -0.31 6.89 13.11
N PRO A 59 0.72 7.55 13.69
CA PRO A 59 1.54 8.52 12.97
C PRO A 59 2.26 7.91 11.76
N VAL A 60 2.56 6.62 11.81
CA VAL A 60 3.20 5.88 10.72
C VAL A 60 2.25 5.79 9.52
N ARG A 61 2.76 6.08 8.34
CA ARG A 61 1.97 6.11 7.12
C ARG A 61 1.27 4.77 6.83
N GLY A 62 1.98 3.68 6.87
CA GLY A 62 1.49 2.38 6.41
C GLY A 62 1.55 2.26 4.88
N THR A 63 0.63 1.49 4.31
CA THR A 63 0.54 1.25 2.86
C THR A 63 0.21 2.54 2.09
N TRP A 64 0.51 2.54 0.80
CA TRP A 64 0.17 3.63 -0.10
C TRP A 64 -1.34 3.83 -0.17
N ASN A 65 -1.74 5.09 -0.33
CA ASN A 65 -3.14 5.47 -0.40
C ASN A 65 -3.52 5.95 -1.81
N ILE A 66 -4.79 6.30 -1.97
CA ILE A 66 -5.36 6.72 -3.27
C ILE A 66 -4.61 7.90 -3.94
N VAL A 67 -3.96 8.78 -3.17
CA VAL A 67 -3.14 9.88 -3.75
C VAL A 67 -1.89 9.30 -4.42
N HIS A 68 -1.20 8.37 -3.75
CA HIS A 68 -0.02 7.73 -4.36
C HIS A 68 -0.40 6.98 -5.64
N THR A 69 -1.48 6.20 -5.56
CA THR A 69 -1.94 5.37 -6.67
C THR A 69 -2.36 6.22 -7.87
N GLY A 70 -3.08 7.32 -7.66
CA GLY A 70 -3.48 8.22 -8.74
C GLY A 70 -2.30 8.96 -9.38
N MET A 71 -1.29 9.31 -8.58
CA MET A 71 -0.07 9.98 -9.06
C MET A 71 0.80 9.09 -9.96
N LEU A 72 0.55 7.76 -10.01
CA LEU A 72 1.22 6.86 -10.95
C LEU A 72 0.89 7.20 -12.41
N ILE A 73 -0.28 7.79 -12.70
CA ILE A 73 -0.59 8.23 -14.07
C ILE A 73 0.22 9.48 -14.42
N PRO A 74 1.17 9.41 -15.34
CA PRO A 74 2.02 10.55 -15.66
C PRO A 74 1.18 11.73 -16.22
N GLU A 75 1.60 12.94 -15.91
CA GLU A 75 0.99 14.19 -16.39
C GLU A 75 -0.48 14.40 -15.99
N ALA A 76 -1.13 13.42 -15.35
CA ALA A 76 -2.50 13.58 -14.85
C ALA A 76 -2.55 14.55 -13.66
N HIS A 77 -3.73 15.14 -13.44
CA HIS A 77 -4.01 16.04 -12.32
C HIS A 77 -5.09 15.47 -11.42
N GLU A 78 -4.85 15.43 -10.12
CA GLU A 78 -5.81 14.96 -9.12
C GLU A 78 -6.60 16.13 -8.52
N ILE A 79 -7.92 16.00 -8.46
CA ILE A 79 -8.81 16.99 -7.83
C ILE A 79 -9.65 16.29 -6.76
N PHE A 80 -9.43 16.64 -5.49
CA PHE A 80 -10.16 16.10 -4.35
C PHE A 80 -11.28 17.05 -3.92
N ILE A 81 -12.50 16.52 -3.86
CA ILE A 81 -13.71 17.29 -3.53
C ILE A 81 -14.32 16.73 -2.26
N CYS A 82 -14.07 17.38 -1.13
CA CYS A 82 -14.52 16.88 0.18
C CYS A 82 -14.51 17.97 1.25
N GLY A 83 -15.03 17.64 2.40
CA GLY A 83 -14.97 18.52 3.59
C GLY A 83 -13.55 18.79 4.05
N ALA A 84 -13.32 19.95 4.65
CA ALA A 84 -11.99 20.43 5.05
C ALA A 84 -11.21 19.44 5.93
N GLY A 85 -11.90 18.70 6.81
CA GLY A 85 -11.28 17.69 7.67
C GLY A 85 -10.65 16.53 6.88
N CYS A 86 -11.31 16.09 5.80
CA CYS A 86 -10.81 15.02 4.93
C CYS A 86 -9.69 15.52 4.00
N LEU A 87 -9.74 16.79 3.57
CA LEU A 87 -8.71 17.39 2.70
C LEU A 87 -7.33 17.37 3.34
N ARG A 88 -7.24 17.52 4.66
CA ARG A 88 -5.97 17.58 5.36
C ARG A 88 -5.07 16.37 5.06
N GLY A 89 -5.61 15.15 5.13
CA GLY A 89 -4.84 13.94 4.91
C GLY A 89 -4.28 13.84 3.51
N VAL A 90 -5.11 14.12 2.49
CA VAL A 90 -4.70 14.03 1.09
C VAL A 90 -3.74 15.15 0.69
N VAL A 91 -3.92 16.37 1.21
CA VAL A 91 -3.00 17.50 0.98
C VAL A 91 -1.61 17.20 1.57
N LEU A 92 -1.55 16.64 2.78
CA LEU A 92 -0.28 16.26 3.40
C LEU A 92 0.43 15.17 2.59
N THR A 93 -0.31 14.17 2.11
CA THR A 93 0.27 13.12 1.26
C THR A 93 0.84 13.70 -0.04
N ALA A 94 0.09 14.56 -0.74
CA ALA A 94 0.59 15.21 -1.96
C ALA A 94 1.84 16.08 -1.70
N ALA A 95 1.88 16.75 -0.54
CA ALA A 95 3.04 17.54 -0.13
C ALA A 95 4.27 16.67 0.17
N GLU A 96 4.09 15.54 0.87
CA GLU A 96 5.16 14.58 1.15
C GLU A 96 5.74 13.96 -0.12
N MET A 97 4.90 13.72 -1.13
CA MET A 97 5.33 13.23 -2.44
C MET A 97 5.99 14.29 -3.32
N GLY A 98 5.92 15.57 -2.94
CA GLY A 98 6.40 16.68 -3.79
C GLY A 98 5.55 16.90 -5.05
N THR A 99 4.28 16.47 -5.05
CA THR A 99 3.40 16.48 -6.23
C THR A 99 2.34 17.59 -6.21
N GLN A 100 2.55 18.65 -5.44
CA GLN A 100 1.59 19.74 -5.26
C GLN A 100 1.14 20.40 -6.57
N GLU A 101 2.00 20.40 -7.60
CA GLU A 101 1.66 20.97 -8.92
C GLU A 101 0.64 20.14 -9.69
N ARG A 102 0.47 18.86 -9.34
CA ARG A 102 -0.46 17.92 -9.95
C ARG A 102 -1.66 17.62 -9.05
N PHE A 103 -1.86 18.42 -8.01
CA PHE A 103 -2.86 18.21 -6.97
C PHE A 103 -3.66 19.48 -6.70
N SER A 104 -4.98 19.35 -6.64
CA SER A 104 -5.89 20.45 -6.30
C SER A 104 -7.04 19.98 -5.44
N THR A 105 -7.71 20.92 -4.76
CA THR A 105 -8.84 20.60 -3.89
C THR A 105 -10.00 21.55 -4.09
N VAL A 106 -11.21 21.02 -3.95
CA VAL A 106 -12.46 21.78 -3.83
C VAL A 106 -13.05 21.48 -2.45
N ALA A 107 -13.20 22.50 -1.61
CA ALA A 107 -13.73 22.33 -0.27
C ALA A 107 -15.27 22.35 -0.28
N VAL A 108 -15.87 21.23 0.11
CA VAL A 108 -17.31 21.17 0.39
C VAL A 108 -17.60 21.80 1.75
N ARG A 109 -18.56 22.70 1.79
CA ARG A 109 -19.00 23.40 2.99
C ARG A 109 -20.44 23.01 3.35
N GLU A 110 -20.87 23.29 4.57
CA GLU A 110 -22.21 22.95 5.04
C GLU A 110 -23.33 23.50 4.15
N HIS A 111 -23.18 24.75 3.67
CA HIS A 111 -24.20 25.35 2.79
C HIS A 111 -24.37 24.57 1.48
N ASN A 112 -23.30 23.98 0.90
CA ASN A 112 -23.43 23.18 -0.32
C ASN A 112 -24.34 21.96 -0.13
N LEU A 113 -24.32 21.36 1.08
CA LEU A 113 -25.24 20.27 1.41
C LEU A 113 -26.67 20.75 1.64
N LEU A 114 -26.84 21.92 2.24
CA LEU A 114 -28.14 22.50 2.58
C LEU A 114 -28.84 23.06 1.32
N ASP A 115 -28.09 23.71 0.46
CA ASP A 115 -28.58 24.35 -0.77
C ASP A 115 -28.76 23.33 -1.92
N GLY A 116 -28.16 22.12 -1.78
CA GLY A 116 -28.26 21.04 -2.78
C GLY A 116 -27.48 21.35 -4.06
N ASP A 117 -26.39 22.13 -3.99
CA ASP A 117 -25.57 22.55 -5.12
C ASP A 117 -24.29 21.71 -5.31
N MET A 118 -24.28 20.50 -4.77
CA MET A 118 -23.10 19.64 -4.73
C MET A 118 -22.59 19.27 -6.14
N GLU A 119 -23.48 19.00 -7.10
CA GLU A 119 -23.11 18.70 -8.48
C GLU A 119 -22.47 19.89 -9.17
N GLU A 120 -23.09 21.06 -9.04
CA GLU A 120 -22.59 22.33 -9.58
C GLU A 120 -21.22 22.67 -8.97
N LEU A 121 -21.05 22.48 -7.66
CA LEU A 121 -19.78 22.69 -6.98
C LEU A 121 -18.67 21.82 -7.59
N VAL A 122 -18.93 20.56 -7.90
CA VAL A 122 -17.96 19.68 -8.57
C VAL A 122 -17.63 20.21 -9.94
N ILE A 123 -18.65 20.45 -10.78
CA ILE A 123 -18.47 20.84 -12.18
C ILE A 123 -17.74 22.19 -12.27
N ASP A 124 -18.15 23.17 -11.51
CA ASP A 124 -17.59 24.52 -11.57
C ASP A 124 -16.23 24.61 -10.87
N GLY A 125 -16.05 23.87 -9.76
CA GLY A 125 -14.77 23.78 -9.07
C GLY A 125 -13.69 23.13 -9.94
N VAL A 126 -14.01 22.01 -10.58
CA VAL A 126 -13.09 21.33 -11.53
C VAL A 126 -12.79 22.24 -12.72
N THR A 127 -13.82 22.91 -13.27
CA THR A 127 -13.68 23.84 -14.39
C THR A 127 -12.75 25.02 -14.03
N ASP A 128 -12.95 25.63 -12.88
CA ASP A 128 -12.13 26.74 -12.40
C ASP A 128 -10.65 26.33 -12.21
N ILE A 129 -10.43 25.14 -11.62
CA ILE A 129 -9.08 24.59 -11.45
C ILE A 129 -8.41 24.41 -12.80
N ILE A 130 -9.04 23.67 -13.74
CA ILE A 130 -8.45 23.36 -15.05
C ILE A 130 -8.09 24.65 -15.81
N ASN A 131 -8.96 25.66 -15.75
CA ASN A 131 -8.71 26.95 -16.40
C ASN A 131 -7.56 27.76 -15.78
N LYS A 132 -7.20 27.50 -14.54
CA LYS A 132 -6.10 28.15 -13.83
C LYS A 132 -4.78 27.41 -13.91
N LEU A 133 -4.78 26.14 -14.35
CA LEU A 133 -3.55 25.38 -14.51
C LEU A 133 -2.65 25.99 -15.59
N LYS A 134 -1.35 26.08 -15.31
CA LYS A 134 -0.34 26.58 -16.27
C LYS A 134 -0.20 25.66 -17.48
N LYS A 135 -0.29 24.35 -17.27
CA LYS A 135 -0.26 23.31 -18.30
C LYS A 135 -1.55 22.52 -18.22
N ARG A 136 -2.24 22.35 -19.33
CA ARG A 136 -3.45 21.53 -19.40
C ARG A 136 -3.08 20.05 -19.29
N PRO A 137 -3.65 19.31 -18.34
CA PRO A 137 -3.31 17.90 -18.16
C PRO A 137 -4.04 17.04 -19.21
N PRO A 138 -3.45 15.93 -19.67
CA PRO A 138 -4.12 14.99 -20.55
C PRO A 138 -5.24 14.21 -19.86
N ALA A 139 -5.14 14.04 -18.55
CA ALA A 139 -6.15 13.36 -17.74
C ALA A 139 -6.38 14.05 -16.41
N VAL A 140 -7.61 13.97 -15.90
CA VAL A 140 -8.00 14.48 -14.58
C VAL A 140 -8.73 13.38 -13.80
N LEU A 141 -8.21 13.09 -12.62
CA LEU A 141 -8.80 12.18 -11.65
C LEU A 141 -9.62 13.00 -10.66
N VAL A 142 -10.93 12.81 -10.67
CA VAL A 142 -11.85 13.57 -9.80
C VAL A 142 -12.29 12.68 -8.65
N TYR A 143 -11.86 13.04 -7.44
CA TYR A 143 -12.17 12.28 -6.23
C TYR A 143 -13.37 12.87 -5.51
N THR A 144 -14.50 12.17 -5.57
CA THR A 144 -15.67 12.49 -4.75
C THR A 144 -15.59 11.82 -3.38
N SER A 145 -16.23 12.40 -2.38
CA SER A 145 -16.24 11.89 -1.02
C SER A 145 -17.55 11.20 -0.66
N CYS A 146 -17.62 10.60 0.54
CA CYS A 146 -18.84 10.02 1.08
C CYS A 146 -20.01 11.02 1.15
N MET A 147 -19.75 12.33 1.20
CA MET A 147 -20.78 13.36 1.21
C MET A 147 -21.63 13.35 -0.06
N HIS A 148 -21.00 13.17 -1.24
CA HIS A 148 -21.69 13.04 -2.52
C HIS A 148 -22.59 11.81 -2.57
N HIS A 149 -22.10 10.69 -2.01
CA HIS A 149 -22.87 9.45 -1.92
C HIS A 149 -24.11 9.62 -1.02
N PHE A 150 -23.95 10.23 0.15
CA PHE A 150 -25.06 10.47 1.08
C PHE A 150 -26.05 11.50 0.54
N ALA A 151 -25.60 12.51 -0.19
CA ALA A 151 -26.45 13.50 -0.84
C ALA A 151 -27.18 12.96 -2.08
N GLY A 152 -26.81 11.74 -2.57
CA GLY A 152 -27.40 11.15 -3.75
C GLY A 152 -27.07 11.89 -5.04
N CYS A 153 -25.88 12.49 -5.13
CA CYS A 153 -25.42 13.22 -6.31
C CYS A 153 -25.39 12.35 -7.57
N ASP A 154 -25.82 12.91 -8.69
CA ASP A 154 -25.75 12.28 -10.00
C ASP A 154 -24.34 12.43 -10.58
N LEU A 155 -23.48 11.44 -10.26
CA LEU A 155 -22.08 11.43 -10.70
C LEU A 155 -21.97 11.25 -12.23
N ASP A 156 -22.87 10.48 -12.84
CA ASP A 156 -22.85 10.26 -14.29
C ASP A 156 -23.10 11.58 -15.05
N MET A 157 -24.05 12.38 -14.59
CA MET A 157 -24.30 13.71 -15.12
C MET A 157 -23.09 14.64 -14.93
N ILE A 158 -22.46 14.62 -13.78
CA ILE A 158 -21.26 15.44 -13.50
C ILE A 158 -20.16 15.13 -14.53
N TYR A 159 -19.80 13.83 -14.67
CA TYR A 159 -18.73 13.44 -15.60
C TYR A 159 -19.11 13.66 -17.07
N ALA A 160 -20.39 13.50 -17.44
CA ALA A 160 -20.85 13.84 -18.79
C ALA A 160 -20.62 15.33 -19.11
N ARG A 161 -20.97 16.21 -18.19
CA ARG A 161 -20.76 17.67 -18.35
C ARG A 161 -19.28 18.06 -18.36
N LEU A 162 -18.43 17.41 -17.55
CA LEU A 162 -16.99 17.67 -17.57
C LEU A 162 -16.36 17.26 -18.89
N ARG A 163 -16.73 16.10 -19.44
CA ARG A 163 -16.26 15.63 -20.76
C ARG A 163 -16.76 16.54 -21.92
N GLU A 164 -17.98 17.06 -21.81
CA GLU A 164 -18.49 18.02 -22.76
C GLU A 164 -17.73 19.37 -22.75
N ARG A 165 -17.41 19.87 -21.53
CA ARG A 165 -16.64 21.11 -21.36
C ARG A 165 -15.17 20.99 -21.80
N PHE A 166 -14.58 19.81 -21.64
CA PHE A 166 -13.15 19.54 -21.87
C PHE A 166 -12.96 18.26 -22.70
N PRO A 167 -13.32 18.27 -23.99
CA PRO A 167 -13.26 17.07 -24.84
C PRO A 167 -11.83 16.57 -25.12
N ASP A 168 -10.82 17.37 -24.78
CA ASP A 168 -9.40 17.08 -24.91
C ASP A 168 -8.77 16.51 -23.60
N ILE A 169 -9.56 16.35 -22.54
CA ILE A 169 -9.10 15.80 -21.25
C ILE A 169 -9.84 14.50 -20.96
N ASP A 170 -9.10 13.47 -20.61
CA ASP A 170 -9.68 12.22 -20.14
C ASP A 170 -10.06 12.33 -18.66
N PHE A 171 -11.32 12.05 -18.31
CA PHE A 171 -11.81 12.08 -16.93
C PHE A 171 -12.09 10.67 -16.43
N THR A 172 -11.63 10.38 -15.22
CA THR A 172 -12.04 9.18 -14.49
C THR A 172 -12.61 9.55 -13.12
N ASP A 173 -13.65 8.80 -12.74
CA ASP A 173 -14.30 8.91 -11.46
C ASP A 173 -13.48 8.14 -10.40
N CYS A 174 -13.12 8.84 -9.34
CA CYS A 174 -12.40 8.29 -8.21
C CYS A 174 -13.18 8.53 -6.92
N TYR A 175 -12.97 7.66 -5.93
CA TYR A 175 -13.78 7.70 -4.72
C TYR A 175 -12.91 7.78 -3.48
N MET A 176 -13.18 8.78 -2.64
CA MET A 176 -12.66 8.87 -1.28
C MET A 176 -13.79 8.52 -0.30
N ASN A 177 -14.21 7.26 -0.30
CA ASN A 177 -15.34 6.79 0.49
C ASN A 177 -14.93 5.63 1.41
N PRO A 178 -14.61 5.88 2.70
CA PRO A 178 -14.16 4.84 3.63
C PRO A 178 -15.26 3.81 3.95
N ILE A 179 -16.52 4.11 3.70
CA ILE A 179 -17.65 3.18 3.95
C ILE A 179 -17.56 1.98 3.00
N MET A 180 -17.01 2.14 1.80
CA MET A 180 -16.83 1.07 0.83
C MET A 180 -15.87 -0.03 1.29
N ARG A 181 -15.08 0.19 2.35
CA ARG A 181 -14.21 -0.85 2.93
C ARG A 181 -14.96 -2.08 3.45
N LYS A 182 -16.26 -1.97 3.72
CA LYS A 182 -17.06 -3.03 4.35
C LYS A 182 -17.97 -3.78 3.37
N SER A 183 -18.04 -3.35 2.12
CA SER A 183 -18.91 -3.97 1.11
C SER A 183 -18.36 -3.80 -0.30
N GLY A 184 -18.26 -4.88 -1.07
CA GLY A 184 -17.72 -4.86 -2.43
C GLY A 184 -16.20 -4.67 -2.48
N LEU A 185 -15.72 -4.00 -3.54
CA LEU A 185 -14.31 -3.68 -3.69
C LEU A 185 -13.89 -2.64 -2.65
N THR A 186 -12.70 -2.82 -2.09
CA THR A 186 -12.10 -1.81 -1.21
C THR A 186 -11.81 -0.52 -1.98
N PRO A 187 -11.65 0.66 -1.31
CA PRO A 187 -11.28 1.90 -1.99
C PRO A 187 -10.00 1.77 -2.83
N ASP A 188 -9.02 1.00 -2.37
CA ASP A 188 -7.79 0.73 -3.11
C ASP A 188 -8.04 -0.12 -4.37
N GLN A 189 -8.75 -1.23 -4.24
CA GLN A 189 -9.13 -2.07 -5.39
C GLN A 189 -9.94 -1.27 -6.43
N LEU A 190 -10.88 -0.44 -5.97
CA LEU A 190 -11.68 0.41 -6.85
C LEU A 190 -10.80 1.44 -7.53
N MET A 191 -9.91 2.12 -6.79
CA MET A 191 -8.98 3.09 -7.35
C MET A 191 -8.09 2.48 -8.45
N ARG A 192 -7.48 1.32 -8.18
CA ARG A 192 -6.67 0.61 -9.19
C ARG A 192 -7.46 0.26 -10.43
N SER A 193 -8.70 -0.17 -10.29
CA SER A 193 -9.57 -0.41 -11.46
C SER A 193 -9.86 0.86 -12.25
N ARG A 194 -10.02 2.00 -11.56
CA ARG A 194 -10.28 3.30 -12.21
C ARG A 194 -9.07 3.84 -12.98
N LEU A 195 -7.86 3.58 -12.53
CA LEU A 195 -6.67 3.92 -13.32
C LEU A 195 -6.80 3.39 -14.75
N TYR A 196 -7.18 2.13 -14.88
CA TYR A 196 -7.21 1.48 -16.20
C TYR A 196 -8.37 1.89 -17.07
N THR A 197 -9.41 2.58 -16.55
CA THR A 197 -10.50 3.12 -17.40
C THR A 197 -10.03 4.21 -18.35
N LEU A 198 -8.91 4.85 -18.06
CA LEU A 198 -8.31 5.88 -18.92
C LEU A 198 -7.56 5.30 -20.12
N LEU A 199 -7.17 4.02 -20.09
CA LEU A 199 -6.51 3.36 -21.22
C LEU A 199 -7.49 3.24 -22.39
N LYS A 200 -7.09 3.71 -23.56
CA LYS A 200 -7.90 3.65 -24.80
C LYS A 200 -7.58 2.36 -25.56
N GLU A 201 -8.59 1.83 -26.24
CA GLU A 201 -8.43 0.64 -27.08
C GLU A 201 -7.34 0.86 -28.13
N ARG A 202 -6.45 -0.12 -28.29
CA ARG A 202 -5.35 -0.17 -29.24
C ARG A 202 -5.22 -1.57 -29.83
N ASP A 203 -4.55 -1.68 -30.97
CA ASP A 203 -4.20 -2.98 -31.56
C ASP A 203 -3.33 -3.78 -30.59
N ILE A 204 -3.70 -5.04 -30.37
CA ILE A 204 -2.98 -5.94 -29.47
C ILE A 204 -1.67 -6.38 -30.11
N ARG A 205 -0.57 -6.21 -29.40
CA ARG A 205 0.78 -6.63 -29.77
C ARG A 205 1.15 -7.90 -29.00
N PRO A 206 1.38 -9.01 -29.73
CA PRO A 206 1.50 -10.34 -29.10
C PRO A 206 2.76 -10.51 -28.23
N ASP A 207 3.79 -9.72 -28.48
CA ASP A 207 5.09 -9.71 -27.82
C ASP A 207 5.21 -8.65 -26.70
N GLU A 208 4.08 -8.04 -26.29
CA GLU A 208 4.07 -7.04 -25.23
C GLU A 208 3.32 -7.53 -24.00
N ALA A 209 3.89 -7.24 -22.82
CA ALA A 209 3.31 -7.49 -21.52
C ALA A 209 3.29 -6.18 -20.69
N ALA A 210 2.19 -5.94 -19.97
CA ALA A 210 2.08 -4.84 -19.03
C ALA A 210 2.00 -5.37 -17.60
N ILE A 211 2.90 -4.93 -16.74
CA ILE A 211 2.82 -5.15 -15.29
C ILE A 211 1.93 -4.05 -14.71
N ILE A 212 0.91 -4.46 -13.98
CA ILE A 212 -0.15 -3.58 -13.49
C ILE A 212 -0.40 -3.75 -11.99
N GLY A 213 -0.82 -2.65 -11.35
CA GLY A 213 -1.26 -2.65 -9.96
C GLY A 213 -0.17 -2.61 -8.91
N ASN A 214 1.07 -2.51 -9.30
CA ASN A 214 2.20 -2.24 -8.42
C ASN A 214 2.35 -0.73 -8.19
N ASP A 215 2.87 -0.37 -7.03
CA ASP A 215 3.12 1.01 -6.60
C ASP A 215 4.58 1.42 -6.75
N LEU A 216 5.46 0.45 -6.78
CA LEU A 216 6.91 0.59 -6.96
C LEU A 216 7.34 -0.22 -8.19
N PRO A 217 8.41 0.18 -8.89
CA PRO A 217 8.94 -0.59 -10.02
C PRO A 217 9.25 -2.02 -9.60
N THR A 218 8.87 -2.98 -10.44
CA THR A 218 9.24 -4.38 -10.25
C THR A 218 10.76 -4.51 -10.35
N ASP A 219 11.35 -5.26 -9.43
CA ASP A 219 12.78 -5.47 -9.39
C ASP A 219 13.26 -6.11 -10.71
N GLU A 220 14.27 -5.51 -11.30
CA GLU A 220 14.83 -5.92 -12.60
C GLU A 220 15.37 -7.35 -12.61
N ASP A 221 15.82 -7.82 -11.44
CA ASP A 221 16.37 -9.17 -11.22
C ASP A 221 15.32 -10.17 -10.71
N SER A 222 14.06 -9.72 -10.55
CA SER A 222 12.97 -10.61 -10.12
C SER A 222 12.69 -11.70 -11.12
N ASP A 223 12.22 -12.85 -10.63
CA ASP A 223 11.89 -14.00 -11.49
C ASP A 223 10.85 -13.64 -12.58
N LEU A 224 9.92 -12.74 -12.28
CA LEU A 224 8.96 -12.22 -13.26
C LEU A 224 9.65 -11.45 -14.38
N MET A 225 10.51 -10.49 -14.02
CA MET A 225 11.19 -9.65 -15.00
C MET A 225 12.16 -10.46 -15.86
N LEU A 226 12.89 -11.41 -15.25
CA LEU A 226 13.77 -12.32 -15.97
C LEU A 226 12.99 -13.18 -16.94
N LEU A 227 11.88 -13.80 -16.52
CA LEU A 227 11.03 -14.62 -17.39
C LEU A 227 10.58 -13.84 -18.63
N LEU A 228 10.12 -12.60 -18.46
CA LEU A 228 9.64 -11.78 -19.56
C LEU A 228 10.79 -11.36 -20.50
N LYS A 229 11.91 -10.88 -19.94
CA LYS A 229 13.07 -10.41 -20.72
C LYS A 229 13.74 -11.51 -21.52
N GLU A 230 13.98 -12.67 -20.89
CA GLU A 230 14.62 -13.82 -21.54
C GLU A 230 13.81 -14.39 -22.71
N ASN A 231 12.48 -14.19 -22.67
CA ASN A 231 11.58 -14.60 -23.75
C ASN A 231 11.22 -13.47 -24.71
N GLY A 232 11.91 -12.32 -24.63
CA GLY A 232 11.84 -11.25 -25.62
C GLY A 232 10.59 -10.38 -25.55
N PHE A 233 9.85 -10.38 -24.43
CA PHE A 233 8.72 -9.49 -24.26
C PHE A 233 9.17 -8.03 -24.09
N LYS A 234 8.47 -7.12 -24.76
CA LYS A 234 8.51 -5.70 -24.43
C LYS A 234 7.62 -5.44 -23.22
N ILE A 235 8.23 -4.94 -22.16
CA ILE A 235 7.56 -4.76 -20.87
C ILE A 235 7.13 -3.32 -20.71
N HIS A 236 5.86 -3.14 -20.36
CA HIS A 236 5.29 -1.87 -19.91
C HIS A 236 4.97 -1.97 -18.42
N GLU A 237 5.23 -0.90 -17.70
CA GLU A 237 4.93 -0.84 -16.27
C GLU A 237 4.53 0.59 -15.92
N ILE A 238 3.40 0.78 -15.21
CA ILE A 238 2.88 2.11 -14.90
C ILE A 238 3.89 2.96 -14.11
N THR A 239 4.66 2.32 -13.24
CA THR A 239 5.69 2.95 -12.40
C THR A 239 6.89 3.46 -13.21
N SER A 240 7.07 2.96 -14.43
CA SER A 240 8.14 3.35 -15.36
C SER A 240 7.70 4.39 -16.39
N CYS A 241 6.39 4.60 -16.54
CA CYS A 241 5.84 5.57 -17.50
C CYS A 241 6.18 7.02 -17.09
N ARG A 242 6.73 7.79 -18.00
CA ARG A 242 7.08 9.21 -17.81
C ARG A 242 6.10 10.16 -18.45
N THR A 243 5.38 9.70 -19.47
CA THR A 243 4.39 10.48 -20.22
C THR A 243 3.05 9.76 -20.25
N TYR A 244 1.96 10.52 -20.45
CA TYR A 244 0.63 9.96 -20.59
C TYR A 244 0.53 9.04 -21.81
N GLU A 245 1.30 9.31 -22.87
CA GLU A 245 1.33 8.45 -24.06
C GLU A 245 1.99 7.10 -23.75
N GLU A 246 3.10 7.06 -23.00
CA GLU A 246 3.71 5.81 -22.55
C GLU A 246 2.75 4.98 -21.70
N TYR A 247 1.96 5.64 -20.83
CA TYR A 247 0.89 4.98 -20.09
C TYR A 247 -0.19 4.41 -21.04
N GLN A 248 -0.59 5.16 -22.07
CA GLN A 248 -1.57 4.69 -23.07
C GLN A 248 -1.06 3.50 -23.90
N GLU A 249 0.27 3.37 -24.11
CA GLU A 249 0.87 2.23 -24.81
C GLU A 249 0.61 0.89 -24.09
N MET A 250 0.43 0.90 -22.77
CA MET A 250 0.09 -0.31 -22.00
C MET A 250 -1.18 -1.00 -22.51
N ALA A 251 -2.13 -0.22 -23.08
CA ALA A 251 -3.41 -0.73 -23.59
C ALA A 251 -3.27 -1.76 -24.72
N GLY A 252 -2.18 -1.69 -25.49
CA GLY A 252 -1.89 -2.62 -26.58
C GLY A 252 -1.20 -3.92 -26.16
N SER A 253 -0.92 -4.13 -24.88
CA SER A 253 -0.26 -5.33 -24.41
C SER A 253 -1.15 -6.56 -24.53
N ARG A 254 -0.56 -7.69 -24.99
CA ARG A 254 -1.25 -8.98 -25.05
C ARG A 254 -1.52 -9.54 -23.68
N PHE A 255 -0.60 -9.32 -22.74
CA PHE A 255 -0.67 -9.86 -21.39
C PHE A 255 -0.66 -8.72 -20.38
N TYR A 256 -1.58 -8.79 -19.42
CA TYR A 256 -1.61 -7.94 -18.23
C TYR A 256 -1.25 -8.80 -17.04
N ILE A 257 -0.18 -8.47 -16.33
CA ILE A 257 0.31 -9.26 -15.19
C ILE A 257 0.21 -8.41 -13.93
N SER A 258 -0.43 -8.93 -12.90
CA SER A 258 -0.47 -8.31 -11.59
C SER A 258 -0.02 -9.30 -10.51
N TYR A 259 0.58 -8.80 -9.42
CA TYR A 259 1.02 -9.63 -8.30
C TYR A 259 0.60 -9.07 -6.93
N TYR A 260 -0.17 -7.98 -6.92
CA TYR A 260 -0.81 -7.46 -5.72
C TYR A 260 -2.28 -7.87 -5.66
N PRO A 261 -2.79 -8.33 -4.50
CA PRO A 261 -4.19 -8.73 -4.35
C PRO A 261 -5.19 -7.62 -4.73
N SER A 262 -4.84 -6.37 -4.43
CA SER A 262 -5.67 -5.20 -4.73
C SER A 262 -5.79 -4.90 -6.24
N ALA A 263 -4.86 -5.39 -7.05
CA ALA A 263 -4.85 -5.18 -8.49
C ALA A 263 -5.71 -6.18 -9.28
N LYS A 264 -6.02 -7.34 -8.69
CA LYS A 264 -6.69 -8.46 -9.38
C LYS A 264 -7.99 -8.05 -10.07
N ALA A 265 -8.90 -7.41 -9.34
CA ALA A 265 -10.18 -6.97 -9.90
C ALA A 265 -9.99 -5.96 -11.04
N GLY A 266 -9.04 -5.03 -10.91
CA GLY A 266 -8.70 -4.06 -11.95
C GLY A 266 -8.13 -4.72 -13.20
N GLY A 267 -7.29 -5.74 -13.04
CA GLY A 267 -6.72 -6.52 -14.14
C GLY A 267 -7.78 -7.31 -14.91
N ASP A 268 -8.71 -7.94 -14.19
CA ASP A 268 -9.83 -8.67 -14.81
C ASP A 268 -10.73 -7.73 -15.63
N MET A 269 -11.06 -6.56 -15.07
CA MET A 269 -11.85 -5.53 -15.79
C MET A 269 -11.11 -4.99 -17.01
N LEU A 270 -9.80 -4.77 -16.92
CA LEU A 270 -8.97 -4.31 -18.02
C LEU A 270 -8.96 -5.34 -19.16
N SER A 271 -8.71 -6.60 -18.83
CA SER A 271 -8.73 -7.72 -19.79
C SER A 271 -10.07 -7.85 -20.52
N GLN A 272 -11.18 -7.77 -19.80
CA GLN A 272 -12.52 -7.81 -20.37
C GLN A 272 -12.78 -6.66 -21.34
N ARG A 273 -12.27 -5.47 -21.04
CA ARG A 273 -12.52 -4.27 -21.86
C ARG A 273 -11.61 -4.16 -23.08
N LEU A 274 -10.32 -4.51 -22.95
CA LEU A 274 -9.32 -4.32 -24.00
C LEU A 274 -8.96 -5.62 -24.75
N GLY A 275 -9.41 -6.79 -24.28
CA GLY A 275 -9.23 -8.07 -24.98
C GLY A 275 -7.87 -8.74 -24.79
N GLY A 276 -6.97 -8.18 -23.99
CA GLY A 276 -5.74 -8.86 -23.56
C GLY A 276 -6.03 -9.94 -22.51
N THR A 277 -5.03 -10.72 -22.15
CA THR A 277 -5.14 -11.78 -21.12
C THR A 277 -4.58 -11.27 -19.81
N HIS A 278 -5.40 -11.23 -18.76
CA HIS A 278 -4.92 -10.93 -17.41
C HIS A 278 -4.45 -12.22 -16.71
N PHE A 279 -3.28 -12.16 -16.09
CA PHE A 279 -2.77 -13.18 -15.20
C PHE A 279 -2.40 -12.57 -13.85
N TYR A 280 -2.97 -13.13 -12.80
CA TYR A 280 -2.61 -12.79 -11.44
C TYR A 280 -1.58 -13.78 -10.90
N LEU A 281 -0.36 -13.30 -10.64
CA LEU A 281 0.74 -14.03 -10.03
C LEU A 281 0.77 -13.72 -8.53
N PRO A 282 0.29 -14.61 -7.65
CA PRO A 282 0.24 -14.32 -6.22
C PRO A 282 1.64 -14.06 -5.64
N PHE A 283 1.76 -13.04 -4.83
CA PHE A 283 2.95 -12.81 -4.03
C PHE A 283 3.06 -13.89 -2.95
N SER A 284 4.22 -14.53 -2.81
CA SER A 284 4.44 -15.59 -1.81
C SER A 284 5.90 -15.71 -1.41
N PHE A 285 6.14 -16.25 -0.20
CA PHE A 285 7.43 -16.74 0.28
C PHE A 285 7.50 -18.28 0.30
N SER A 286 6.44 -18.97 -0.10
CA SER A 286 6.44 -20.42 -0.30
C SER A 286 7.07 -20.78 -1.64
N TYR A 287 8.14 -21.59 -1.62
CA TYR A 287 8.83 -22.01 -2.85
C TYR A 287 7.89 -22.73 -3.82
N ASP A 288 7.01 -23.57 -3.29
CA ASP A 288 6.07 -24.36 -4.11
C ASP A 288 5.04 -23.43 -4.79
N GLU A 289 4.55 -22.41 -4.10
CA GLU A 289 3.64 -21.41 -4.69
C GLU A 289 4.37 -20.52 -5.72
N ILE A 290 5.62 -20.12 -5.45
CA ILE A 290 6.45 -19.34 -6.38
C ILE A 290 6.62 -20.12 -7.68
N GLU A 291 7.05 -21.39 -7.58
CA GLU A 291 7.28 -22.23 -8.77
C GLU A 291 6.00 -22.52 -9.54
N ASP A 292 4.90 -22.88 -8.85
CA ASP A 292 3.61 -23.11 -9.50
C ASP A 292 3.10 -21.85 -10.22
N GLY A 293 3.18 -20.71 -9.55
CA GLY A 293 2.79 -19.42 -10.13
C GLY A 293 3.56 -19.10 -11.40
N LEU A 294 4.89 -19.24 -11.38
CA LEU A 294 5.73 -18.95 -12.54
C LEU A 294 5.56 -19.98 -13.67
N ARG A 295 5.35 -21.27 -13.37
CA ARG A 295 5.02 -22.29 -14.39
C ARG A 295 3.68 -21.95 -15.08
N ARG A 296 2.66 -21.65 -14.31
CA ARG A 296 1.33 -21.26 -14.86
C ARG A 296 1.41 -19.99 -15.68
N LEU A 297 2.21 -18.99 -15.24
CA LEU A 297 2.45 -17.79 -16.04
C LEU A 297 3.14 -18.15 -17.36
N SER A 298 4.15 -19.01 -17.33
CA SER A 298 4.85 -19.47 -18.55
C SER A 298 3.92 -20.16 -19.53
N ASP A 299 3.00 -21.00 -19.03
CA ASP A 299 1.97 -21.64 -19.86
C ASP A 299 1.06 -20.61 -20.55
N VAL A 300 0.64 -19.57 -19.82
CA VAL A 300 -0.21 -18.48 -20.36
C VAL A 300 0.56 -17.67 -21.40
N LEU A 301 1.84 -17.40 -21.15
CA LEU A 301 2.72 -16.67 -22.09
C LEU A 301 3.09 -17.51 -23.31
N GLY A 302 2.97 -18.85 -23.23
CA GLY A 302 3.42 -19.78 -24.27
C GLY A 302 4.93 -19.92 -24.36
N VAL A 303 5.65 -19.79 -23.25
CA VAL A 303 7.11 -19.84 -23.15
C VAL A 303 7.56 -20.98 -22.23
N PRO A 304 8.84 -21.42 -22.33
CA PRO A 304 9.37 -22.40 -21.38
C PRO A 304 9.31 -21.91 -19.94
N ALA A 305 9.00 -22.82 -19.01
CA ALA A 305 9.08 -22.51 -17.58
C ALA A 305 10.54 -22.20 -17.18
N PRO A 306 10.76 -21.28 -16.21
CA PRO A 306 12.10 -21.00 -15.69
C PRO A 306 12.76 -22.25 -15.10
N ASP A 307 14.09 -22.28 -15.14
CA ASP A 307 14.85 -23.26 -14.37
C ASP A 307 14.98 -22.80 -12.92
N PHE A 308 14.35 -23.56 -12.02
CA PHE A 308 14.40 -23.31 -10.58
C PHE A 308 15.56 -24.02 -9.89
N SER A 309 16.38 -24.79 -10.64
CA SER A 309 17.52 -25.51 -10.08
C SER A 309 18.51 -24.52 -9.47
N GLY A 310 18.88 -24.78 -8.21
CA GLY A 310 19.77 -23.90 -7.47
C GLY A 310 19.12 -22.69 -6.79
N LYS A 311 17.93 -22.21 -7.23
CA LYS A 311 17.27 -21.05 -6.58
C LYS A 311 16.79 -21.37 -5.18
N ARG A 312 16.16 -22.52 -4.98
CA ARG A 312 15.76 -23.01 -3.65
C ARG A 312 16.97 -23.16 -2.73
N GLN A 313 18.04 -23.78 -3.23
CA GLN A 313 19.28 -23.95 -2.47
C GLN A 313 19.88 -22.58 -2.06
N ALA A 314 19.92 -21.63 -2.98
CA ALA A 314 20.41 -20.28 -2.66
C ALA A 314 19.60 -19.58 -1.56
N CYS A 315 18.27 -19.79 -1.55
CA CYS A 315 17.41 -19.27 -0.48
C CYS A 315 17.67 -19.97 0.86
N GLU A 316 17.84 -21.30 0.86
CA GLU A 316 18.18 -22.06 2.08
C GLU A 316 19.55 -21.63 2.66
N GLU A 317 20.56 -21.47 1.80
CA GLU A 317 21.87 -20.95 2.21
C GLU A 317 21.76 -19.53 2.80
N ALA A 318 20.97 -18.67 2.17
CA ALA A 318 20.74 -17.31 2.68
C ALA A 318 19.95 -17.30 4.01
N LEU A 319 19.01 -18.24 4.21
CA LEU A 319 18.32 -18.43 5.49
C LEU A 319 19.30 -18.85 6.60
N GLU A 320 20.15 -19.85 6.33
CA GLU A 320 21.17 -20.33 7.28
C GLU A 320 22.16 -19.22 7.65
N GLU A 321 22.67 -18.47 6.67
CA GLU A 321 23.56 -17.34 6.91
C GLU A 321 22.89 -16.25 7.76
N THR A 322 21.64 -15.93 7.43
CA THR A 322 20.89 -14.89 8.15
C THR A 322 20.59 -15.32 9.59
N LEU A 323 20.16 -16.57 9.77
CA LEU A 323 19.89 -17.13 11.11
C LEU A 323 21.19 -17.18 11.96
N SER A 324 22.32 -17.55 11.35
CA SER A 324 23.61 -17.57 12.02
C SER A 324 24.05 -16.17 12.53
N LEU A 325 23.69 -15.13 11.80
CA LEU A 325 24.00 -13.74 12.16
C LEU A 325 23.03 -13.18 13.22
N ILE A 326 21.73 -13.35 13.00
CA ILE A 326 20.67 -12.74 13.82
C ILE A 326 20.45 -13.56 15.13
N GLY A 327 20.62 -14.88 15.05
CA GLY A 327 20.41 -15.78 16.18
C GLY A 327 18.94 -15.78 16.63
N GLN A 328 18.74 -15.69 17.95
CA GLN A 328 17.41 -15.67 18.58
C GLN A 328 16.87 -14.25 18.81
N THR A 329 17.39 -13.25 18.10
CA THR A 329 16.82 -11.89 18.14
C THR A 329 15.33 -11.94 17.80
N PRO A 330 14.44 -11.35 18.62
CA PRO A 330 13.02 -11.37 18.33
C PRO A 330 12.71 -10.58 17.06
N VAL A 331 11.92 -11.19 16.18
CA VAL A 331 11.51 -10.60 14.89
C VAL A 331 10.04 -10.19 14.96
N ALA A 332 9.76 -8.98 14.48
CA ALA A 332 8.42 -8.48 14.29
C ALA A 332 8.19 -8.13 12.80
N ILE A 333 7.09 -8.60 12.23
CA ILE A 333 6.74 -8.39 10.82
C ILE A 333 5.48 -7.55 10.75
N ASP A 334 5.32 -6.71 9.72
CA ASP A 334 4.05 -6.03 9.49
C ASP A 334 3.59 -6.08 8.02
N TYR A 335 2.28 -5.89 7.84
CA TYR A 335 1.61 -5.97 6.54
C TYR A 335 1.99 -4.84 5.57
N THR A 336 2.65 -3.78 6.04
CA THR A 336 3.11 -2.70 5.15
C THR A 336 4.34 -3.11 4.35
N PHE A 337 5.10 -4.09 4.87
CA PHE A 337 6.27 -4.63 4.18
C PHE A 337 5.85 -5.38 2.91
N CYS A 338 4.89 -6.30 3.02
CA CYS A 338 4.41 -7.10 1.88
C CYS A 338 2.94 -7.49 2.08
N PRO A 339 2.23 -7.88 1.00
CA PRO A 339 0.80 -8.21 1.07
C PRO A 339 0.47 -9.53 1.80
N ARG A 340 1.49 -10.38 2.07
CA ARG A 340 1.33 -11.68 2.76
C ARG A 340 2.33 -11.85 3.91
N PRO A 341 2.17 -11.09 5.01
CA PRO A 341 3.10 -11.17 6.15
C PRO A 341 3.11 -12.54 6.84
N LEU A 342 2.01 -13.31 6.79
CA LEU A 342 1.99 -14.67 7.34
C LEU A 342 2.84 -15.66 6.54
N SER A 343 2.93 -15.49 5.21
CA SER A 343 3.81 -16.31 4.37
C SER A 343 5.30 -16.10 4.73
N LEU A 344 5.70 -14.85 4.98
CA LEU A 344 7.04 -14.54 5.48
C LEU A 344 7.26 -15.11 6.89
N ALA A 345 6.29 -14.94 7.78
CA ALA A 345 6.38 -15.47 9.13
C ALA A 345 6.56 -16.99 9.14
N ARG A 346 5.83 -17.71 8.28
CA ARG A 346 5.95 -19.17 8.10
C ARG A 346 7.35 -19.56 7.64
N LEU A 347 7.86 -18.93 6.57
CA LEU A 347 9.22 -19.20 6.07
C LEU A 347 10.27 -19.03 7.15
N LEU A 348 10.22 -17.92 7.89
CA LEU A 348 11.21 -17.61 8.93
C LEU A 348 11.10 -18.56 10.15
N LEU A 349 9.88 -18.87 10.61
CA LEU A 349 9.65 -19.79 11.73
C LEU A 349 10.09 -21.22 11.39
N ASP A 350 9.79 -21.71 10.19
CA ASP A 350 10.22 -23.02 9.72
C ASP A 350 11.75 -23.11 9.61
N ALA A 351 12.42 -22.01 9.29
CA ALA A 351 13.88 -21.90 9.29
C ALA A 351 14.51 -21.70 10.68
N GLY A 352 13.70 -21.56 11.74
CA GLY A 352 14.18 -21.47 13.14
C GLY A 352 14.41 -20.06 13.67
N PHE A 353 13.96 -19.01 12.97
CA PHE A 353 14.00 -17.64 13.50
C PHE A 353 12.98 -17.45 14.62
N ASN A 354 13.27 -16.54 15.55
CA ASN A 354 12.37 -16.17 16.64
C ASN A 354 11.36 -15.10 16.21
N VAL A 355 10.37 -15.45 15.36
CA VAL A 355 9.29 -14.53 14.98
C VAL A 355 8.25 -14.53 16.10
N GLU A 356 8.11 -13.41 16.80
CA GLU A 356 7.18 -13.28 17.93
C GLU A 356 5.88 -12.58 17.58
N ARG A 357 5.93 -11.62 16.62
CA ARG A 357 4.79 -10.74 16.34
C ARG A 357 4.57 -10.53 14.84
N VAL A 358 3.30 -10.60 14.44
CA VAL A 358 2.86 -10.13 13.12
C VAL A 358 1.81 -9.04 13.30
N TYR A 359 2.11 -7.82 12.85
CA TYR A 359 1.20 -6.70 12.87
C TYR A 359 0.33 -6.73 11.62
N THR A 360 -0.99 -6.87 11.83
CA THR A 360 -2.00 -6.90 10.76
C THR A 360 -3.33 -6.39 11.29
N ASP A 361 -4.19 -5.87 10.39
CA ASP A 361 -5.54 -5.43 10.76
C ASP A 361 -6.62 -6.35 10.19
N GLY A 362 -6.24 -7.28 9.33
CA GLY A 362 -7.07 -8.30 8.71
C GLY A 362 -6.22 -9.17 7.79
N LEU A 363 -6.75 -10.31 7.42
CA LEU A 363 -6.07 -11.29 6.58
C LEU A 363 -6.80 -11.45 5.25
N THR A 364 -6.03 -11.60 4.19
CA THR A 364 -6.58 -11.86 2.85
C THR A 364 -6.93 -13.35 2.69
N GLY A 365 -7.80 -13.66 1.73
CA GLY A 365 -8.13 -15.07 1.43
C GLY A 365 -6.91 -15.91 1.02
N GLU A 366 -5.88 -15.26 0.49
CA GLU A 366 -4.62 -15.90 0.04
C GLU A 366 -3.72 -16.34 1.20
N GLU A 367 -3.91 -15.76 2.38
CA GLU A 367 -3.16 -16.12 3.59
C GLU A 367 -3.79 -17.29 4.38
N LYS A 368 -4.90 -17.87 3.87
CA LYS A 368 -5.62 -18.92 4.60
C LYS A 368 -4.77 -20.14 4.91
N GLU A 369 -3.97 -20.60 3.96
CA GLU A 369 -3.12 -21.77 4.13
C GLU A 369 -2.00 -21.47 5.15
N ASP A 370 -1.34 -20.31 5.03
CA ASP A 370 -0.30 -19.89 5.97
C ASP A 370 -0.87 -19.71 7.38
N PHE A 371 -2.09 -19.14 7.49
CA PHE A 371 -2.78 -19.00 8.76
C PHE A 371 -3.03 -20.35 9.44
N ASP A 372 -3.63 -21.31 8.70
CA ASP A 372 -3.93 -22.64 9.23
C ASP A 372 -2.67 -23.39 9.66
N TYR A 373 -1.61 -23.28 8.85
CA TYR A 373 -0.32 -23.87 9.16
C TYR A 373 0.28 -23.29 10.46
N LEU A 374 0.35 -21.96 10.55
CA LEU A 374 0.89 -21.26 11.71
C LEU A 374 0.05 -21.50 12.96
N GLN A 375 -1.28 -21.54 12.82
CA GLN A 375 -2.18 -21.86 13.92
C GLN A 375 -1.90 -23.27 14.50
N ALA A 376 -1.60 -24.24 13.64
CA ALA A 376 -1.34 -25.62 14.04
C ALA A 376 0.08 -25.84 14.63
N HIS A 377 1.11 -25.17 14.09
CA HIS A 377 2.50 -25.45 14.39
C HIS A 377 3.15 -24.39 15.30
N PHE A 378 2.68 -23.16 15.25
CA PHE A 378 3.20 -22.01 16.01
C PHE A 378 2.07 -21.23 16.71
N PRO A 379 1.20 -21.90 17.51
CA PRO A 379 0.00 -21.29 18.07
C PRO A 379 0.25 -20.09 18.99
N GLN A 380 1.47 -19.93 19.49
CA GLN A 380 1.91 -18.82 20.34
C GLN A 380 2.29 -17.54 19.56
N LEU A 381 2.41 -17.59 18.22
CA LEU A 381 2.70 -16.42 17.41
C LEU A 381 1.64 -15.34 17.68
N LEU A 382 2.07 -14.13 18.03
CA LEU A 382 1.15 -13.05 18.38
C LEU A 382 0.72 -12.26 17.14
N LEU A 383 -0.59 -12.19 16.89
CA LEU A 383 -1.17 -11.24 15.96
C LEU A 383 -1.44 -9.92 16.69
N MET A 384 -0.96 -8.82 16.12
CA MET A 384 -1.03 -7.48 16.70
C MET A 384 -1.86 -6.57 15.76
N PRO A 385 -2.93 -5.90 16.24
CA PRO A 385 -3.62 -4.90 15.42
C PRO A 385 -2.77 -3.64 15.30
N THR A 386 -2.95 -2.88 14.23
CA THR A 386 -2.31 -1.57 14.10
C THR A 386 -3.28 -0.41 14.31
N VAL A 387 -4.57 -0.65 14.08
CA VAL A 387 -5.63 0.38 14.17
C VAL A 387 -6.46 0.31 15.47
N HIS A 388 -6.22 -0.66 16.33
CA HIS A 388 -6.97 -0.74 17.59
C HIS A 388 -6.71 0.51 18.47
N PRO A 389 -7.73 1.14 19.09
CA PRO A 389 -7.57 2.40 19.83
C PRO A 389 -6.52 2.39 20.94
N LYS A 390 -6.31 1.24 21.58
CA LYS A 390 -5.28 1.08 22.61
C LYS A 390 -3.85 1.15 22.04
N MET A 391 -3.63 0.90 20.74
CA MET A 391 -2.30 0.95 20.12
C MET A 391 -1.65 2.34 20.21
N ARG A 392 -2.44 3.39 20.34
CA ARG A 392 -1.93 4.76 20.59
C ARG A 392 -1.05 4.88 21.84
N PHE A 393 -1.18 3.97 22.79
CA PHE A 393 -0.43 3.97 24.05
C PHE A 393 0.80 3.06 23.99
N LEU A 394 0.92 2.23 22.95
CA LEU A 394 2.00 1.26 22.79
C LEU A 394 3.21 1.78 22.01
N ALA A 395 3.14 3.00 21.48
CA ALA A 395 4.31 3.61 20.84
C ALA A 395 5.49 3.50 21.83
N ALA A 396 6.49 2.71 21.47
CA ALA A 396 7.61 2.45 22.35
C ALA A 396 8.36 3.75 22.64
N LYS A 397 8.59 4.01 23.91
CA LYS A 397 9.32 5.20 24.35
C LYS A 397 10.83 4.99 24.32
N GLU A 398 11.24 3.74 24.30
CA GLU A 398 12.66 3.34 24.33
C GLU A 398 12.93 2.28 23.24
N PRO A 399 14.12 2.27 22.63
CA PRO A 399 14.50 1.27 21.67
C PRO A 399 14.42 -0.14 22.28
N SER A 400 13.94 -1.09 21.49
CA SER A 400 13.87 -2.50 21.84
C SER A 400 14.87 -3.32 21.06
N ASP A 401 15.13 -4.53 21.49
CA ASP A 401 16.05 -5.46 20.83
C ASP A 401 15.42 -6.21 19.64
N TYR A 402 14.22 -5.78 19.19
CA TYR A 402 13.58 -6.38 18.03
C TYR A 402 14.28 -6.02 16.72
N LEU A 403 14.32 -6.99 15.81
CA LEU A 403 14.49 -6.75 14.39
C LEU A 403 13.10 -6.62 13.75
N ALA A 404 12.77 -5.45 13.23
CA ALA A 404 11.48 -5.22 12.60
C ALA A 404 11.55 -5.34 11.08
N VAL A 405 10.58 -6.04 10.48
CA VAL A 405 10.39 -6.13 9.03
C VAL A 405 9.14 -5.35 8.68
N GLY A 406 9.33 -4.07 8.34
CA GLY A 406 8.28 -3.11 8.04
C GLY A 406 8.26 -1.91 9.00
N GLN A 407 7.65 -0.83 8.53
CA GLN A 407 7.64 0.46 9.23
C GLN A 407 6.75 0.47 10.49
N LYS A 408 5.61 -0.21 10.46
CA LYS A 408 4.71 -0.30 11.61
C LYS A 408 5.28 -1.17 12.70
N ALA A 409 5.90 -2.30 12.34
CA ALA A 409 6.62 -3.13 13.28
C ALA A 409 7.72 -2.34 13.99
N ALA A 410 8.51 -1.55 13.25
CA ALA A 410 9.52 -0.66 13.81
C ALA A 410 8.92 0.37 14.78
N TYR A 411 7.82 1.03 14.37
CA TYR A 411 7.15 2.04 15.19
C TYR A 411 6.62 1.48 16.51
N PHE A 412 5.91 0.34 16.47
CA PHE A 412 5.28 -0.23 17.68
C PHE A 412 6.27 -0.97 18.59
N THR A 413 7.35 -1.51 18.05
CA THR A 413 8.42 -2.09 18.86
C THR A 413 9.41 -1.05 19.37
N GLY A 414 9.55 0.08 18.70
CA GLY A 414 10.51 1.14 19.02
C GLY A 414 11.95 0.79 18.68
N THR A 415 12.18 -0.16 17.78
CA THR A 415 13.53 -0.55 17.39
C THR A 415 14.15 0.39 16.37
N ASP A 416 15.45 0.60 16.46
CA ASP A 416 16.27 1.27 15.44
C ASP A 416 16.76 0.29 14.35
N HIS A 417 16.54 -1.02 14.54
CA HIS A 417 16.92 -2.08 13.63
C HIS A 417 15.72 -2.53 12.80
N PHE A 418 15.56 -1.98 11.61
CA PHE A 418 14.38 -2.31 10.80
C PHE A 418 14.61 -2.27 9.29
N VAL A 419 13.86 -3.10 8.58
CA VAL A 419 13.74 -3.08 7.12
C VAL A 419 12.76 -2.00 6.73
N ASN A 420 13.25 -0.95 6.04
CA ASN A 420 12.45 0.19 5.59
C ASN A 420 11.93 -0.01 4.16
N ILE A 421 11.06 -0.98 3.97
CA ILE A 421 10.38 -1.27 2.70
C ILE A 421 8.88 -1.20 2.94
N VAL A 422 8.15 -0.75 1.93
CA VAL A 422 6.68 -0.75 1.88
C VAL A 422 6.23 -1.34 0.55
N GLU A 423 5.02 -1.88 0.52
CA GLU A 423 4.39 -2.41 -0.69
C GLU A 423 5.29 -3.42 -1.44
N GLY A 424 5.94 -4.32 -0.70
CA GLY A 424 6.80 -5.36 -1.26
C GLY A 424 8.05 -4.87 -1.99
N GLY A 425 8.28 -3.55 -2.08
CA GLY A 425 9.49 -2.97 -2.68
C GLY A 425 9.77 -3.37 -4.13
N GLY A 426 8.77 -3.85 -4.87
CA GLY A 426 8.93 -4.38 -6.23
C GLY A 426 9.49 -5.81 -6.29
N MET A 427 9.71 -6.46 -5.14
CA MET A 427 10.23 -7.82 -5.04
C MET A 427 9.15 -8.84 -5.39
N ILE A 428 9.52 -9.91 -6.12
CA ILE A 428 8.63 -11.05 -6.38
C ILE A 428 9.44 -12.30 -6.74
N GLY A 429 8.93 -13.46 -6.36
CA GLY A 429 9.56 -14.74 -6.63
C GLY A 429 10.69 -15.09 -5.64
N TYR A 430 11.65 -15.86 -6.05
CA TYR A 430 12.81 -16.24 -5.23
C TYR A 430 13.67 -15.04 -4.85
N GLU A 431 13.74 -14.03 -5.74
CA GLU A 431 14.46 -12.81 -5.45
C GLU A 431 13.84 -12.06 -4.25
N ALA A 432 12.51 -12.12 -4.07
CA ALA A 432 11.87 -11.55 -2.89
C ALA A 432 12.37 -12.20 -1.59
N VAL A 433 12.62 -13.52 -1.59
CA VAL A 433 13.19 -14.22 -0.43
C VAL A 433 14.62 -13.76 -0.17
N LEU A 434 15.48 -13.82 -1.19
CA LEU A 434 16.90 -13.46 -1.08
C LEU A 434 17.10 -12.01 -0.63
N ARG A 435 16.36 -11.09 -1.26
CA ARG A 435 16.46 -9.67 -0.93
C ARG A 435 15.90 -9.35 0.45
N THR A 436 14.80 -9.98 0.87
CA THR A 436 14.28 -9.83 2.23
C THR A 436 15.33 -10.24 3.27
N LEU A 437 15.97 -11.38 3.08
CA LEU A 437 17.03 -11.86 3.98
C LEU A 437 18.25 -10.92 4.00
N SER A 438 18.65 -10.41 2.83
CA SER A 438 19.72 -9.42 2.73
C SER A 438 19.39 -8.14 3.49
N LEU A 439 18.16 -7.62 3.33
CA LEU A 439 17.68 -6.43 4.04
C LEU A 439 17.57 -6.67 5.55
N MET A 440 17.22 -7.88 5.99
CA MET A 440 17.20 -8.23 7.41
C MET A 440 18.62 -8.25 8.01
N ARG A 441 19.62 -8.78 7.29
CA ARG A 441 21.03 -8.74 7.72
C ARG A 441 21.54 -7.30 7.83
N GLU A 442 21.27 -6.46 6.82
CA GLU A 442 21.60 -5.03 6.83
C GLU A 442 20.95 -4.33 8.04
N ALA A 443 19.64 -4.54 8.22
CA ALA A 443 18.89 -3.91 9.30
C ALA A 443 19.37 -4.36 10.70
N TYR A 444 19.85 -5.61 10.84
CA TYR A 444 20.42 -6.10 12.08
C TYR A 444 21.78 -5.44 12.39
N LEU A 445 22.60 -5.20 11.37
CA LEU A 445 23.94 -4.63 11.55
C LEU A 445 23.91 -3.10 11.68
N GLU A 446 22.92 -2.43 11.06
CA GLU A 446 22.86 -1.00 10.97
C GLU A 446 21.64 -0.40 11.68
N LYS A 447 21.87 0.59 12.52
CA LYS A 447 20.79 1.39 13.11
C LYS A 447 20.28 2.41 12.12
N LYS A 448 18.96 2.55 12.09
CA LYS A 448 18.27 3.52 11.24
C LYS A 448 17.43 4.46 12.10
N ASP A 449 17.51 5.76 11.82
CA ASP A 449 16.65 6.75 12.48
C ASP A 449 15.23 6.68 11.90
N MET A 450 14.31 6.13 12.67
CA MET A 450 12.91 5.99 12.29
C MET A 450 12.28 7.34 11.93
N ARG A 451 12.66 8.44 12.60
CA ARG A 451 12.06 9.76 12.37
C ARG A 451 12.41 10.34 11.00
N THR A 452 13.57 10.00 10.46
CA THR A 452 14.00 10.48 9.15
C THR A 452 13.65 9.54 8.00
N LEU A 453 13.52 8.25 8.26
CA LEU A 453 13.33 7.22 7.23
C LEU A 453 11.89 6.75 7.10
N VAL A 454 11.16 6.61 8.21
CA VAL A 454 9.75 6.26 8.19
C VAL A 454 8.93 7.51 7.96
N GLN A 455 8.07 7.49 6.95
CA GLN A 455 7.14 8.59 6.72
C GLN A 455 6.06 8.59 7.81
N ILE A 456 6.23 9.45 8.80
CA ILE A 456 5.37 9.54 9.97
C ILE A 456 4.32 10.62 9.73
N LYS A 457 3.06 10.23 9.63
CA LYS A 457 1.94 11.17 9.55
C LYS A 457 1.91 12.05 10.79
N GLY A 458 1.91 13.35 10.56
CA GLY A 458 1.85 14.34 11.63
C GLY A 458 3.21 14.80 12.16
N TRP A 459 4.30 14.11 11.89
CA TRP A 459 5.64 14.58 12.27
C TRP A 459 6.30 15.42 11.18
N GLY A 460 5.91 15.25 9.91
CA GLY A 460 6.30 16.14 8.83
C GLY A 460 5.57 17.50 8.87
N CYS A 461 4.64 17.66 9.78
CA CYS A 461 3.91 18.89 10.01
C CYS A 461 3.96 19.21 11.50
N GLU A 462 4.82 20.15 11.89
CA GLU A 462 5.01 20.59 13.29
C GLU A 462 3.69 21.04 13.95
N SER A 463 2.68 21.41 13.15
CA SER A 463 1.34 21.74 13.66
C SER A 463 0.48 20.53 14.03
N CYS A 464 0.97 19.32 13.84
CA CYS A 464 0.24 18.07 14.10
C CYS A 464 0.78 17.27 15.30
N VAL A 465 1.80 17.80 15.97
CA VAL A 465 2.40 17.23 17.19
C VAL A 465 1.72 17.81 18.43
#